data_ffd6d7f44d30b8b9abfae2a33e94c9da
#
_entry.id   ffd6d7f44d30b8b9abfae2a33e94c9da
#
_cell.length_a   1.000
_cell.length_b   1.000
_cell.length_c   1.000
_cell.angle_alpha   90.00
_cell.angle_beta   90.00
_cell.angle_gamma   90.00
#
_symmetry.space_group_name_H-M   'P 1'
#
loop_
_entity.id
_entity.type
_entity.pdbx_description
1 polymer ?
#
loop_
_entity_poly.entity_id
_entity_poly.type
_entity_poly.pdbx_seq_one_letter_code
_entity_poly.pdbx_strand_id
1 'polypeptide(L)'
;MTRMGYFTVEHCKMLLPNHPLSDPALNYCRSVKSIVKNDVTLYALLHCVVLFDPCDERVIDRQLINSIRDKYIILLRHYLESVYSYRHSEKYMMALQENLIFYRNLCREGKPLVKKFFPSIPNKLLVEVMDLE
;
A
#
# COMPACT_ATOMS: atom_id res chain seq x y z
N MET A 1 11.52 -16.71 -20.71
CA MET A 1 11.61 -16.17 -19.33
C MET A 1 11.54 -14.64 -19.40
N THR A 2 10.37 -14.08 -19.22
CA THR A 2 10.19 -12.63 -19.15
C THR A 2 10.72 -12.17 -17.80
N ARG A 3 11.81 -11.39 -17.81
CA ARG A 3 12.29 -10.69 -16.63
C ARG A 3 11.15 -9.79 -16.15
N MET A 4 10.58 -10.04 -14.97
CA MET A 4 9.73 -9.05 -14.30
C MET A 4 10.58 -7.79 -14.11
N GLY A 5 10.27 -6.76 -14.88
CA GLY A 5 10.92 -5.47 -14.75
C GLY A 5 10.55 -4.86 -13.41
N TYR A 6 11.53 -4.58 -12.58
CA TYR A 6 11.30 -3.82 -11.34
C TYR A 6 10.89 -2.39 -11.71
N PHE A 7 9.78 -1.96 -11.11
CA PHE A 7 9.35 -0.58 -11.22
C PHE A 7 10.27 0.28 -10.34
N THR A 8 11.01 1.20 -10.95
CA THR A 8 12.00 2.03 -10.25
C THR A 8 11.49 3.46 -10.03
N VAL A 9 12.21 4.22 -9.20
CA VAL A 9 11.95 5.65 -8.98
C VAL A 9 12.02 6.44 -10.29
N GLU A 10 12.96 6.07 -11.17
CA GLU A 10 13.10 6.67 -12.49
C GLU A 10 11.87 6.41 -13.36
N HIS A 11 11.32 5.19 -13.33
CA HIS A 11 10.07 4.87 -14.01
C HIS A 11 8.90 5.71 -13.51
N CYS A 12 8.78 5.91 -12.18
CA CYS A 12 7.78 6.81 -11.60
C CYS A 12 7.91 8.25 -12.13
N LYS A 13 9.13 8.77 -12.15
CA LYS A 13 9.41 10.13 -12.62
C LYS A 13 9.17 10.28 -14.13
N MET A 14 9.44 9.23 -14.91
CA MET A 14 9.17 9.23 -16.36
C MET A 14 7.67 9.19 -16.66
N LEU A 15 6.90 8.42 -15.90
CA LEU A 15 5.46 8.28 -16.10
C LEU A 15 4.67 9.50 -15.60
N LEU A 16 5.16 10.17 -14.56
CA LEU A 16 4.50 11.32 -13.92
C LEU A 16 5.47 12.49 -13.77
N PRO A 17 6.05 13.01 -14.88
CA PRO A 17 6.98 14.12 -14.82
C PRO A 17 6.27 15.36 -14.25
N ASN A 18 6.81 15.91 -13.17
CA ASN A 18 6.29 17.09 -12.47
C ASN A 18 4.83 16.97 -11.96
N HIS A 19 4.34 15.73 -11.79
CA HIS A 19 2.99 15.53 -11.28
C HIS A 19 2.98 15.68 -9.75
N PRO A 20 1.95 16.33 -9.15
CA PRO A 20 1.84 16.53 -7.69
C PRO A 20 1.91 15.25 -6.86
N LEU A 21 1.50 14.09 -7.42
CA LEU A 21 1.52 12.80 -6.73
C LEU A 21 2.86 12.04 -6.83
N SER A 22 3.80 12.47 -7.69
CA SER A 22 5.07 11.75 -7.85
C SER A 22 5.91 11.78 -6.58
N ASP A 23 6.07 12.93 -5.96
CA ASP A 23 6.85 13.09 -4.73
C ASP A 23 6.18 12.43 -3.52
N PRO A 24 4.87 12.60 -3.26
CA PRO A 24 4.16 11.85 -2.24
C PRO A 24 4.29 10.33 -2.39
N ALA A 25 4.12 9.79 -3.60
CA ALA A 25 4.25 8.35 -3.86
C ALA A 25 5.67 7.84 -3.54
N LEU A 26 6.69 8.57 -3.97
CA LEU A 26 8.09 8.23 -3.68
C LEU A 26 8.41 8.33 -2.19
N ASN A 27 7.88 9.33 -1.50
CA ASN A 27 8.06 9.48 -0.06
C ASN A 27 7.40 8.35 0.71
N TYR A 28 6.20 7.92 0.29
CA TYR A 28 5.54 6.74 0.82
C TYR A 28 6.42 5.49 0.66
N CYS A 29 6.89 5.19 -0.55
CA CYS A 29 7.76 4.04 -0.81
C CYS A 29 9.04 4.07 0.05
N ARG A 30 9.67 5.23 0.20
CA ARG A 30 10.86 5.40 1.05
C ARG A 30 10.54 5.18 2.53
N SER A 31 9.41 5.71 3.02
CA SER A 31 8.97 5.54 4.39
C SER A 31 8.70 4.07 4.71
N VAL A 32 7.92 3.38 3.89
CA VAL A 32 7.67 1.95 4.06
C VAL A 32 8.98 1.15 4.02
N LYS A 33 9.84 1.41 3.05
CA LYS A 33 11.15 0.74 2.94
C LYS A 33 12.01 0.96 4.17
N SER A 34 12.00 2.16 4.77
CA SER A 34 12.79 2.46 5.97
C SER A 34 12.30 1.71 7.21
N ILE A 35 11.00 1.43 7.30
CA ILE A 35 10.38 0.69 8.40
C ILE A 35 10.54 -0.81 8.20
N VAL A 36 10.14 -1.30 7.03
CA VAL A 36 10.12 -2.74 6.70
C VAL A 36 11.54 -3.28 6.50
N LYS A 37 12.45 -2.47 5.95
CA LYS A 37 13.82 -2.86 5.59
C LYS A 37 13.79 -4.13 4.72
N ASN A 38 14.38 -5.23 5.23
CA ASN A 38 14.40 -6.52 4.55
C ASN A 38 13.55 -7.58 5.29
N ASP A 39 12.65 -7.14 6.16
CA ASP A 39 11.79 -8.04 6.93
C ASP A 39 10.57 -8.47 6.09
N VAL A 40 10.68 -9.65 5.49
CA VAL A 40 9.63 -10.22 4.63
C VAL A 40 8.35 -10.49 5.42
N THR A 41 8.45 -10.88 6.69
CA THR A 41 7.28 -11.14 7.54
C THR A 41 6.52 -9.85 7.82
N LEU A 42 7.23 -8.80 8.20
CA LEU A 42 6.64 -7.48 8.42
C LEU A 42 5.99 -6.95 7.15
N TYR A 43 6.64 -7.12 6.01
CA TYR A 43 6.12 -6.72 4.70
C TYR A 43 4.82 -7.47 4.36
N ALA A 44 4.79 -8.80 4.56
CA ALA A 44 3.60 -9.61 4.30
C ALA A 44 2.42 -9.22 5.21
N LEU A 45 2.66 -9.01 6.51
CA LEU A 45 1.63 -8.57 7.45
C LEU A 45 1.06 -7.19 7.09
N LEU A 46 1.92 -6.26 6.69
CA LEU A 46 1.48 -4.94 6.24
C LEU A 46 0.57 -5.04 5.00
N HIS A 47 0.91 -5.91 4.04
CA HIS A 47 0.06 -6.15 2.86
C HIS A 47 -1.30 -6.74 3.22
N CYS A 48 -1.37 -7.66 4.18
CA CYS A 48 -2.65 -8.17 4.67
C CYS A 48 -3.53 -7.06 5.26
N VAL A 49 -2.95 -6.15 6.04
CA VAL A 49 -3.69 -5.00 6.60
C VAL A 49 -4.19 -4.06 5.51
N VAL A 50 -3.38 -3.84 4.46
CA VAL A 50 -3.77 -3.01 3.31
C VAL A 50 -4.87 -3.68 2.48
N LEU A 51 -4.76 -4.99 2.24
CA LEU A 51 -5.71 -5.75 1.43
C LEU A 51 -7.13 -5.73 2.02
N PHE A 52 -7.26 -5.83 3.33
CA PHE A 52 -8.54 -5.81 4.03
C PHE A 52 -8.93 -4.39 4.47
N ASP A 53 -9.09 -3.47 3.51
CA ASP A 53 -9.54 -2.11 3.81
C ASP A 53 -11.07 -2.01 3.78
N PRO A 54 -11.74 -1.79 4.93
CA PRO A 54 -13.19 -1.67 5.00
C PRO A 54 -13.72 -0.38 4.37
N CYS A 55 -12.85 0.57 4.05
CA CYS A 55 -13.22 1.84 3.42
C CYS A 55 -13.26 1.78 1.89
N ASP A 56 -12.91 0.66 1.27
CA ASP A 56 -13.08 0.47 -0.16
C ASP A 56 -14.58 0.45 -0.49
N GLU A 57 -14.99 1.22 -1.49
CA GLU A 57 -16.40 1.40 -1.87
C GLU A 57 -17.05 0.09 -2.34
N ARG A 58 -16.26 -0.84 -2.86
CA ARG A 58 -16.68 -2.16 -3.36
C ARG A 58 -16.96 -3.17 -2.26
N VAL A 59 -16.57 -2.89 -1.03
CA VAL A 59 -16.75 -3.80 0.10
C VAL A 59 -18.22 -3.84 0.51
N ILE A 60 -18.83 -5.03 0.40
CA ILE A 60 -20.24 -5.29 0.77
C ILE A 60 -20.38 -5.47 2.28
N ASP A 61 -19.61 -6.38 2.86
CA ASP A 61 -19.62 -6.66 4.30
C ASP A 61 -18.43 -5.98 5.00
N ARG A 62 -18.64 -4.71 5.36
CA ARG A 62 -17.60 -3.89 6.01
C ARG A 62 -17.26 -4.39 7.41
N GLN A 63 -18.22 -4.97 8.14
CA GLN A 63 -17.98 -5.47 9.50
C GLN A 63 -17.07 -6.69 9.45
N LEU A 64 -17.33 -7.63 8.55
CA LEU A 64 -16.49 -8.79 8.36
C LEU A 64 -15.06 -8.38 7.95
N ILE A 65 -14.93 -7.53 6.95
CA ILE A 65 -13.61 -7.07 6.47
C ILE A 65 -12.85 -6.34 7.58
N ASN A 66 -13.51 -5.49 8.35
CA ASN A 66 -12.89 -4.82 9.49
C ASN A 66 -12.42 -5.82 10.56
N SER A 67 -13.23 -6.82 10.88
CA SER A 67 -12.85 -7.87 11.85
C SER A 67 -11.63 -8.68 11.40
N ILE A 68 -11.51 -8.96 10.11
CA ILE A 68 -10.34 -9.63 9.54
C ILE A 68 -9.11 -8.71 9.62
N ARG A 69 -9.26 -7.45 9.24
CA ARG A 69 -8.19 -6.45 9.33
C ARG A 69 -7.66 -6.30 10.76
N ASP A 70 -8.57 -6.22 11.75
CA ASP A 70 -8.19 -6.10 13.16
C ASP A 70 -7.34 -7.27 13.64
N LYS A 71 -7.64 -8.49 13.19
CA LYS A 71 -6.81 -9.69 13.47
C LYS A 71 -5.39 -9.52 12.91
N TYR A 72 -5.23 -9.01 11.69
CA TYR A 72 -3.91 -8.76 11.12
C TYR A 72 -3.18 -7.61 11.82
N ILE A 73 -3.88 -6.58 12.28
CA ILE A 73 -3.29 -5.49 13.07
C ILE A 73 -2.76 -6.04 14.42
N ILE A 74 -3.53 -6.90 15.09
CA ILE A 74 -3.11 -7.55 16.33
C ILE A 74 -1.89 -8.44 16.07
N LEU A 75 -1.91 -9.23 15.01
CA LEU A 75 -0.79 -10.10 14.64
C LEU A 75 0.47 -9.29 14.31
N LEU A 76 0.32 -8.19 13.58
CA LEU A 76 1.39 -7.25 13.27
C LEU A 76 2.00 -6.66 14.56
N ARG A 77 1.16 -6.25 15.51
CA ARG A 77 1.62 -5.75 16.82
C ARG A 77 2.41 -6.81 17.58
N HIS A 78 1.90 -8.02 17.73
CA HIS A 78 2.60 -9.12 18.40
C HIS A 78 3.93 -9.45 17.73
N TYR A 79 3.96 -9.42 16.39
CA TYR A 79 5.20 -9.64 15.67
C TYR A 79 6.24 -8.56 16.00
N LEU A 80 5.85 -7.29 15.94
CA LEU A 80 6.74 -6.17 16.27
C LEU A 80 7.23 -6.24 17.72
N GLU A 81 6.37 -6.58 18.67
CA GLU A 81 6.72 -6.77 20.08
C GLU A 81 7.68 -7.95 20.29
N SER A 82 7.60 -8.98 19.46
CA SER A 82 8.52 -10.14 19.53
C SER A 82 9.92 -9.85 18.97
N VAL A 83 10.02 -8.91 18.03
CA VAL A 83 11.28 -8.58 17.34
C VAL A 83 11.94 -7.33 17.92
N TYR A 84 11.16 -6.38 18.41
CA TYR A 84 11.63 -5.10 18.92
C TYR A 84 11.24 -4.91 20.39
N SER A 85 11.93 -4.02 21.10
CA SER A 85 11.47 -3.60 22.42
C SER A 85 10.11 -2.90 22.34
N TYR A 86 9.33 -2.94 23.41
CA TYR A 86 7.99 -2.33 23.48
C TYR A 86 7.96 -0.88 22.95
N ARG A 87 8.91 -0.06 23.36
CA ARG A 87 9.00 1.34 22.92
C ARG A 87 9.22 1.48 21.41
N HIS A 88 10.00 0.59 20.81
CA HIS A 88 10.23 0.61 19.36
C HIS A 88 9.05 0.02 18.60
N SER A 89 8.39 -1.00 19.13
CA SER A 89 7.19 -1.58 18.50
C SER A 89 6.05 -0.56 18.42
N GLU A 90 5.79 0.21 19.48
CA GLU A 90 4.80 1.29 19.46
C GLU A 90 5.14 2.38 18.41
N LYS A 91 6.40 2.79 18.34
CA LYS A 91 6.86 3.75 17.33
C LYS A 91 6.63 3.24 15.90
N TYR A 92 6.92 1.96 15.65
CA TYR A 92 6.68 1.35 14.34
C TYR A 92 5.18 1.23 14.04
N MET A 93 4.36 0.85 15.01
CA MET A 93 2.90 0.81 14.83
C MET A 93 2.33 2.16 14.45
N MET A 94 2.73 3.23 15.13
CA MET A 94 2.30 4.60 14.78
C MET A 94 2.72 4.97 13.35
N ALA A 95 3.98 4.74 12.99
CA ALA A 95 4.49 5.05 11.66
C ALA A 95 3.77 4.24 10.57
N LEU A 96 3.43 2.97 10.83
CA LEU A 96 2.67 2.13 9.89
C LEU A 96 1.23 2.63 9.74
N GLN A 97 0.57 3.04 10.81
CA GLN A 97 -0.79 3.60 10.76
C GLN A 97 -0.83 4.90 9.94
N GLU A 98 0.12 5.80 10.13
CA GLU A 98 0.26 7.01 9.32
C GLU A 98 0.47 6.69 7.84
N ASN A 99 1.33 5.70 7.54
CA ASN A 99 1.56 5.24 6.18
C ASN A 99 0.31 4.62 5.53
N LEU A 100 -0.52 3.89 6.28
CA LEU A 100 -1.77 3.33 5.77
C LEU A 100 -2.77 4.42 5.39
N ILE A 101 -2.91 5.46 6.19
CA ILE A 101 -3.76 6.62 5.88
C ILE A 101 -3.25 7.30 4.60
N PHE A 102 -1.96 7.52 4.52
CA PHE A 102 -1.34 8.13 3.35
C PHE A 102 -1.52 7.27 2.09
N TYR A 103 -1.32 5.96 2.18
CA TYR A 103 -1.53 5.02 1.09
C TYR A 103 -2.97 5.09 0.55
N ARG A 104 -3.97 5.10 1.43
CA ARG A 104 -5.39 5.21 1.04
C ARG A 104 -5.67 6.49 0.27
N ASN A 105 -5.14 7.62 0.72
CA ASN A 105 -5.28 8.89 0.04
C ASN A 105 -4.59 8.86 -1.34
N LEU A 106 -3.38 8.30 -1.41
CA LEU A 106 -2.63 8.15 -2.65
C LEU A 106 -3.38 7.28 -3.68
N CYS A 107 -3.98 6.18 -3.26
CA CYS A 107 -4.80 5.33 -4.15
C CYS A 107 -6.03 6.08 -4.68
N ARG A 108 -6.72 6.80 -3.81
CA ARG A 108 -7.90 7.59 -4.20
C ARG A 108 -7.55 8.66 -5.22
N GLU A 109 -6.46 9.39 -5.00
CA GLU A 109 -6.02 10.47 -5.91
C GLU A 109 -5.32 9.92 -7.17
N GLY A 110 -4.70 8.75 -7.09
CA GLY A 110 -4.01 8.13 -8.22
C GLY A 110 -4.95 7.50 -9.26
N LYS A 111 -6.13 7.01 -8.84
CA LYS A 111 -7.09 6.34 -9.71
C LYS A 111 -7.49 7.17 -10.97
N PRO A 112 -7.87 8.45 -10.84
CA PRO A 112 -8.17 9.29 -12.00
C PRO A 112 -7.00 9.47 -12.95
N LEU A 113 -5.77 9.47 -12.42
CA LEU A 113 -4.55 9.60 -13.21
C LEU A 113 -4.30 8.36 -14.06
N VAL A 114 -4.46 7.17 -13.48
CA VAL A 114 -4.31 5.91 -14.21
C VAL A 114 -5.29 5.89 -15.37
N LYS A 115 -6.55 6.26 -15.17
CA LYS A 115 -7.56 6.38 -16.24
C LYS A 115 -7.13 7.36 -17.32
N LYS A 116 -6.54 8.48 -16.96
CA LYS A 116 -6.11 9.51 -17.91
C LYS A 116 -4.90 9.10 -18.75
N PHE A 117 -3.90 8.48 -18.13
CA PHE A 117 -2.64 8.14 -18.81
C PHE A 117 -2.67 6.77 -19.50
N PHE A 118 -3.57 5.89 -19.09
CA PHE A 118 -3.75 4.55 -19.66
C PHE A 118 -5.18 4.31 -20.13
N PRO A 119 -5.65 5.07 -21.14
CA PRO A 119 -7.04 4.97 -21.59
C PRO A 119 -7.38 3.62 -22.24
N SER A 120 -6.36 2.85 -22.66
CA SER A 120 -6.52 1.49 -23.18
C SER A 120 -5.55 0.55 -22.51
N ILE A 121 -5.96 -0.02 -21.36
CA ILE A 121 -5.16 -1.04 -20.69
C ILE A 121 -5.56 -2.41 -21.27
N PRO A 122 -4.65 -3.12 -21.95
CA PRO A 122 -4.98 -4.38 -22.63
C PRO A 122 -5.21 -5.54 -21.66
N ASN A 123 -4.83 -5.39 -20.39
CA ASN A 123 -4.95 -6.43 -19.38
C ASN A 123 -6.25 -6.27 -18.59
N LYS A 124 -7.22 -7.16 -18.86
CA LYS A 124 -8.53 -7.17 -18.18
C LYS A 124 -8.42 -7.29 -16.66
N LEU A 125 -7.47 -8.09 -16.17
CA LEU A 125 -7.24 -8.23 -14.73
C LEU A 125 -6.80 -6.91 -14.10
N LEU A 126 -5.93 -6.15 -14.77
CA LEU A 126 -5.49 -4.86 -14.28
C LEU A 126 -6.64 -3.85 -14.27
N VAL A 127 -7.49 -3.86 -15.30
CA VAL A 127 -8.71 -3.02 -15.36
C VAL A 127 -9.63 -3.32 -14.18
N GLU A 128 -9.87 -4.60 -13.90
CA GLU A 128 -10.71 -5.05 -12.79
C GLU A 128 -10.12 -4.68 -11.42
N VAL A 129 -8.85 -5.01 -11.20
CA VAL A 129 -8.15 -4.73 -9.92
C VAL A 129 -8.08 -3.23 -9.63
N MET A 130 -7.85 -2.42 -10.65
CA MET A 130 -7.76 -0.96 -10.54
C MET A 130 -9.13 -0.26 -10.63
N ASP A 131 -10.21 -1.02 -10.87
CA ASP A 131 -11.58 -0.49 -11.01
C ASP A 131 -11.62 0.67 -12.02
N LEU A 132 -11.15 0.38 -13.23
CA LEU A 132 -10.98 1.38 -14.30
C LEU A 132 -12.15 1.44 -15.28
N GLU A 133 -13.17 0.61 -15.13
CA GLU A 133 -14.40 0.62 -15.92
C GLU A 133 -15.28 1.85 -15.65
#